data_62f29df62afedcfae1072726579dac30
#
_entry.id   62f29df62afedcfae1072726579dac30
#
_cell.length_a   1.000
_cell.length_b   1.000
_cell.length_c   1.000
_cell.angle_alpha   90.00
_cell.angle_beta   90.00
_cell.angle_gamma   90.00
#
_symmetry.space_group_name_H-M   'P 1'
#
loop_
_entity.id
_entity.type
_entity.pdbx_description
1 polymer ?
#
loop_
_entity_poly.entity_id
_entity_poly.type
_entity_poly.pdbx_seq_one_letter_code
_entity_poly.pdbx_strand_id
1 'polypeptide(L)'
;MFTIKKATIDDRSLIHDLASRIWENTYGKILSKEQLDYMFDMMYAPDNILKQMEELHHQYFIILADNMPAGYLSIEKTGENTYNFQKIYSLPEMHGTGIGRFIIEQGINYLKEVHTGPFTIELYVNRYNPAIGFYRHMGLREIG
;
A
#
# COMPACT_ATOMS: atom_id res chain seq x y z
N MET A 1 -2.01 15.02 -12.35
CA MET A 1 -1.68 13.76 -13.01
C MET A 1 -0.98 12.82 -12.05
N PHE A 2 -1.38 11.55 -12.06
CA PHE A 2 -0.75 10.53 -11.22
C PHE A 2 0.31 9.77 -12.01
N THR A 3 1.42 9.50 -11.35
CA THR A 3 2.46 8.62 -11.88
C THR A 3 2.88 7.63 -10.81
N ILE A 4 3.53 6.53 -11.21
CA ILE A 4 3.98 5.50 -10.29
C ILE A 4 5.49 5.28 -10.48
N LYS A 5 6.18 5.05 -9.38
CA LYS A 5 7.61 4.77 -9.36
C LYS A 5 7.86 3.51 -8.54
N LYS A 6 8.58 2.56 -9.10
CA LYS A 6 9.03 1.40 -8.34
C LYS A 6 10.07 1.84 -7.31
N ALA A 7 9.81 1.56 -6.04
CA ALA A 7 10.71 1.98 -4.96
C ALA A 7 11.91 1.04 -4.83
N THR A 8 13.04 1.61 -4.41
CA THR A 8 14.24 0.87 -4.07
C THR A 8 14.51 1.04 -2.58
N ILE A 9 15.52 0.36 -2.05
CA ILE A 9 15.91 0.49 -0.65
C ILE A 9 16.34 1.92 -0.32
N ASP A 10 16.77 2.70 -1.30
CA ASP A 10 17.13 4.10 -1.10
C ASP A 10 15.92 4.99 -0.83
N ASP A 11 14.71 4.51 -1.12
CA ASP A 11 13.46 5.24 -0.89
C ASP A 11 12.86 4.98 0.49
N ARG A 12 13.56 4.27 1.39
CA ARG A 12 13.06 3.90 2.72
C ARG A 12 12.62 5.10 3.55
N SER A 13 13.43 6.14 3.56
CA SER A 13 13.10 7.37 4.32
C SER A 13 11.86 8.05 3.76
N LEU A 14 11.71 8.07 2.45
CA LEU A 14 10.53 8.64 1.80
C LEU A 14 9.27 7.84 2.14
N ILE A 15 9.35 6.51 2.10
CA ILE A 15 8.23 5.65 2.49
C ILE A 15 7.87 5.88 3.96
N HIS A 16 8.86 5.93 4.84
CA HIS A 16 8.65 6.19 6.26
C HIS A 16 7.94 7.52 6.50
N ASP A 17 8.41 8.59 5.87
CA ASP A 17 7.83 9.92 6.06
C ASP A 17 6.41 10.00 5.52
N LEU A 18 6.17 9.43 4.35
CA LEU A 18 4.84 9.41 3.73
C LEU A 18 3.87 8.58 4.58
N ALA A 19 4.31 7.40 5.02
CA ALA A 19 3.50 6.54 5.90
C ALA A 19 3.16 7.21 7.22
N SER A 20 4.11 7.94 7.80
CA SER A 20 3.89 8.66 9.06
C SER A 20 2.72 9.65 8.94
N ARG A 21 2.68 10.41 7.86
CA ARG A 21 1.62 11.39 7.61
C ARG A 21 0.26 10.72 7.41
N ILE A 22 0.24 9.59 6.72
CA ILE A 22 -1.00 8.86 6.43
C ILE A 22 -1.53 8.17 7.69
N TRP A 23 -0.67 7.47 8.43
CA TRP A 23 -1.06 6.69 9.60
C TRP A 23 -1.57 7.54 10.76
N GLU A 24 -0.94 8.66 11.01
CA GLU A 24 -1.38 9.57 12.06
C GLU A 24 -2.82 10.02 11.80
N ASN A 25 -3.14 10.36 10.57
CA ASN A 25 -4.49 10.77 10.21
C ASN A 25 -5.51 9.62 10.25
N THR A 26 -5.11 8.44 9.79
CA THR A 26 -6.01 7.27 9.71
C THR A 26 -6.30 6.66 11.05
N TYR A 27 -5.29 6.53 11.91
CA TYR A 27 -5.38 5.77 13.16
C TYR A 27 -5.22 6.61 14.42
N GLY A 28 -4.88 7.88 14.33
CA GLY A 28 -4.61 8.73 15.47
C GLY A 28 -5.79 8.92 16.42
N LYS A 29 -7.02 8.74 15.94
CA LYS A 29 -8.24 8.83 16.75
C LYS A 29 -8.69 7.50 17.32
N ILE A 30 -8.15 6.40 16.81
CA ILE A 30 -8.56 5.04 17.16
C ILE A 30 -7.60 4.41 18.18
N LEU A 31 -6.31 4.71 18.03
CA LEU A 31 -5.26 4.13 18.84
C LEU A 31 -4.66 5.19 19.75
N SER A 32 -4.16 4.78 20.94
CA SER A 32 -3.37 5.67 21.76
C SER A 32 -2.07 6.02 21.03
N LYS A 33 -1.44 7.13 21.43
CA LYS A 33 -0.18 7.53 20.81
C LYS A 33 0.89 6.45 20.95
N GLU A 34 0.96 5.81 22.11
CA GLU A 34 1.94 4.74 22.36
C GLU A 34 1.69 3.53 21.46
N GLN A 35 0.43 3.13 21.30
CA GLN A 35 0.07 2.02 20.42
C GLN A 35 0.37 2.36 18.96
N LEU A 36 0.04 3.57 18.55
CA LEU A 36 0.26 4.03 17.19
C LEU A 36 1.76 4.05 16.86
N ASP A 37 2.58 4.64 17.75
CA ASP A 37 4.03 4.71 17.56
C ASP A 37 4.65 3.33 17.51
N TYR A 38 4.23 2.43 18.39
CA TYR A 38 4.75 1.06 18.42
C TYR A 38 4.43 0.30 17.13
N MET A 39 3.18 0.33 16.70
CA MET A 39 2.75 -0.36 15.49
C MET A 39 3.41 0.25 14.25
N PHE A 40 3.52 1.57 14.24
CA PHE A 40 4.15 2.27 13.11
C PHE A 40 5.64 1.89 13.00
N ASP A 41 6.37 1.87 14.10
CA ASP A 41 7.78 1.49 14.09
C ASP A 41 7.98 0.06 13.61
N MET A 42 7.13 -0.87 14.05
CA MET A 42 7.22 -2.26 13.61
C MET A 42 7.10 -2.39 12.09
N MET A 43 6.27 -1.57 11.46
CA MET A 43 6.00 -1.69 10.03
C MET A 43 6.88 -0.78 9.17
N TYR A 44 7.22 0.40 9.67
CA TYR A 44 7.78 1.46 8.82
C TYR A 44 9.12 2.03 9.27
N ALA A 45 9.71 1.57 10.37
CA ALA A 45 11.09 1.95 10.66
C ALA A 45 11.96 1.58 9.45
N PRO A 46 12.92 2.44 9.05
CA PRO A 46 13.70 2.17 7.84
C PRO A 46 14.34 0.79 7.80
N ASP A 47 14.80 0.27 8.94
CA ASP A 47 15.38 -1.07 9.00
C ASP A 47 14.33 -2.16 8.75
N ASN A 48 13.09 -1.94 9.18
CA ASN A 48 12.01 -2.90 8.95
C ASN A 48 11.53 -2.86 7.50
N ILE A 49 11.52 -1.70 6.88
CA ILE A 49 11.23 -1.59 5.44
C ILE A 49 12.30 -2.32 4.64
N LEU A 50 13.57 -2.14 5.01
CA LEU A 50 14.67 -2.84 4.37
C LEU A 50 14.48 -4.35 4.46
N LYS A 51 14.14 -4.86 5.65
CA LYS A 51 13.87 -6.28 5.86
C LYS A 51 12.71 -6.77 4.99
N GLN A 52 11.63 -6.00 4.89
CA GLN A 52 10.49 -6.35 4.06
C GLN A 52 10.91 -6.49 2.60
N MET A 53 11.72 -5.57 2.10
CA MET A 53 12.17 -5.60 0.70
C MET A 53 13.16 -6.73 0.42
N GLU A 54 14.15 -6.93 1.28
CA GLU A 54 15.24 -7.88 1.04
C GLU A 54 14.94 -9.31 1.49
N GLU A 55 14.30 -9.46 2.66
CA GLU A 55 14.04 -10.79 3.24
C GLU A 55 12.64 -11.31 2.93
N LEU A 56 11.63 -10.44 2.95
CA LEU A 56 10.24 -10.82 2.74
C LEU A 56 9.78 -10.56 1.31
N HIS A 57 10.64 -9.98 0.49
CA HIS A 57 10.40 -9.73 -0.95
C HIS A 57 9.15 -8.87 -1.24
N HIS A 58 8.84 -7.92 -0.34
CA HIS A 58 7.80 -6.93 -0.62
C HIS A 58 8.28 -5.96 -1.68
N GLN A 59 7.45 -5.74 -2.70
CA GLN A 59 7.74 -4.74 -3.71
C GLN A 59 6.93 -3.49 -3.41
N TYR A 60 7.63 -2.40 -3.12
CA TYR A 60 7.01 -1.10 -2.86
C TYR A 60 6.96 -0.24 -4.11
N PHE A 61 5.88 0.52 -4.23
CA PHE A 61 5.71 1.53 -5.27
C PHE A 61 5.29 2.85 -4.61
N ILE A 62 5.82 3.95 -5.12
CA ILE A 62 5.45 5.29 -4.67
C ILE A 62 4.59 5.92 -5.75
N ILE A 63 3.45 6.46 -5.35
CA ILE A 63 2.53 7.14 -6.26
C ILE A 63 2.73 8.65 -6.09
N LEU A 64 2.91 9.32 -7.21
CA LEU A 64 3.14 10.77 -7.25
C LEU A 64 1.92 11.45 -7.85
N ALA A 65 1.51 12.55 -7.24
CA ALA A 65 0.49 13.44 -7.79
C ALA A 65 1.19 14.75 -8.15
N ASP A 66 1.20 15.10 -9.42
CA ASP A 66 1.92 16.28 -9.94
C ASP A 66 3.36 16.32 -9.43
N ASN A 67 4.07 15.19 -9.51
CA ASN A 67 5.45 14.99 -9.08
C ASN A 67 5.70 15.06 -7.57
N MET A 68 4.65 15.08 -6.75
CA MET A 68 4.78 15.05 -5.28
C MET A 68 4.32 13.71 -4.73
N PRO A 69 5.06 13.10 -3.80
CA PRO A 69 4.64 11.83 -3.19
C PRO A 69 3.26 11.95 -2.55
N ALA A 70 2.34 11.06 -2.93
CA ALA A 70 0.95 11.12 -2.49
C ALA A 70 0.41 9.80 -1.95
N GLY A 71 1.06 8.68 -2.21
CA GLY A 71 0.61 7.38 -1.75
C GLY A 71 1.65 6.31 -2.00
N TYR A 72 1.35 5.10 -1.53
CA TYR A 72 2.23 3.97 -1.77
C TYR A 72 1.45 2.67 -1.83
N LEU A 73 2.07 1.67 -2.49
CA LEU A 73 1.55 0.33 -2.64
C LEU A 73 2.66 -0.65 -2.28
N SER A 74 2.33 -1.71 -1.55
CA SER A 74 3.25 -2.81 -1.30
C SER A 74 2.61 -4.11 -1.76
N ILE A 75 3.31 -4.86 -2.60
CA ILE A 75 2.87 -6.14 -3.13
C ILE A 75 3.79 -7.25 -2.61
N GLU A 76 3.18 -8.31 -2.08
CA GLU A 76 3.89 -9.49 -1.62
C GLU A 76 3.39 -10.70 -2.40
N LYS A 77 4.31 -11.52 -2.95
CA LYS A 77 3.92 -12.77 -3.57
C LYS A 77 3.72 -13.82 -2.48
N THR A 78 2.50 -14.31 -2.33
CA THR A 78 2.12 -15.25 -1.26
C THR A 78 1.94 -16.69 -1.72
N GLY A 79 1.92 -16.92 -3.03
CA GLY A 79 1.79 -18.24 -3.61
C GLY A 79 2.30 -18.22 -5.03
N GLU A 80 2.25 -19.36 -5.70
CA GLU A 80 2.74 -19.45 -7.08
C GLU A 80 2.03 -18.49 -8.01
N ASN A 81 0.70 -18.35 -7.86
CA ASN A 81 -0.13 -17.49 -8.69
C ASN A 81 -0.93 -16.49 -7.84
N THR A 82 -0.50 -16.19 -6.62
CA THR A 82 -1.24 -15.36 -5.70
C THR A 82 -0.36 -14.23 -5.18
N TYR A 83 -0.91 -13.02 -5.17
CA TYR A 83 -0.24 -11.83 -4.67
C TYR A 83 -1.14 -11.12 -3.67
N ASN A 84 -0.52 -10.62 -2.59
CA ASN A 84 -1.20 -9.81 -1.59
C ASN A 84 -0.83 -8.34 -1.81
N PHE A 85 -1.84 -7.48 -2.01
CA PHE A 85 -1.64 -6.03 -1.95
C PHE A 85 -1.64 -5.66 -0.48
N GLN A 86 -0.47 -5.79 0.14
CA GLN A 86 -0.32 -5.68 1.58
C GLN A 86 -0.59 -4.28 2.10
N LYS A 87 -0.21 -3.27 1.33
CA LYS A 87 -0.40 -1.87 1.71
C LYS A 87 -0.89 -1.08 0.52
N ILE A 88 -2.03 -0.41 0.69
CA ILE A 88 -2.60 0.52 -0.28
C ILE A 88 -3.01 1.76 0.50
N TYR A 89 -2.21 2.80 0.43
CA TYR A 89 -2.45 4.01 1.21
C TYR A 89 -2.22 5.27 0.39
N SER A 90 -2.97 6.33 0.70
CA SER A 90 -2.79 7.63 0.10
C SER A 90 -3.00 8.72 1.13
N LEU A 91 -2.43 9.90 0.87
CA LEU A 91 -2.64 11.06 1.74
C LEU A 91 -4.13 11.41 1.81
N PRO A 92 -4.62 11.87 2.98
CA PRO A 92 -6.04 12.21 3.14
C PRO A 92 -6.54 13.23 2.12
N GLU A 93 -5.72 14.22 1.77
CA GLU A 93 -6.10 15.23 0.78
C GLU A 93 -6.28 14.67 -0.63
N MET A 94 -5.84 13.44 -0.86
CA MET A 94 -6.00 12.77 -2.14
C MET A 94 -7.28 11.95 -2.24
N HIS A 95 -8.03 11.81 -1.15
CA HIS A 95 -9.29 11.06 -1.17
C HIS A 95 -10.28 11.74 -2.10
N GLY A 96 -10.97 10.94 -2.91
CA GLY A 96 -11.94 11.46 -3.89
C GLY A 96 -11.34 11.94 -5.22
N THR A 97 -10.00 11.79 -5.39
CA THR A 97 -9.33 12.22 -6.62
C THR A 97 -9.15 11.10 -7.65
N GLY A 98 -9.51 9.87 -7.29
CA GLY A 98 -9.27 8.69 -8.13
C GLY A 98 -7.91 8.04 -7.90
N ILE A 99 -7.14 8.48 -6.91
CA ILE A 99 -5.81 7.92 -6.64
C ILE A 99 -5.87 6.44 -6.25
N GLY A 100 -6.85 6.04 -5.44
CA GLY A 100 -6.99 4.63 -5.04
C GLY A 100 -7.19 3.71 -6.22
N ARG A 101 -8.03 4.11 -7.17
CA ARG A 101 -8.25 3.36 -8.41
C ARG A 101 -6.97 3.27 -9.23
N PHE A 102 -6.24 4.38 -9.33
CA PHE A 102 -4.97 4.43 -10.06
C PHE A 102 -3.97 3.44 -9.45
N ILE A 103 -3.85 3.42 -8.11
CA ILE A 103 -2.93 2.51 -7.41
C ILE A 103 -3.24 1.05 -7.74
N ILE A 104 -4.51 0.65 -7.64
CA ILE A 104 -4.92 -0.73 -7.90
C ILE A 104 -4.68 -1.10 -9.37
N GLU A 105 -5.06 -0.23 -10.29
CA GLU A 105 -4.87 -0.47 -11.73
C GLU A 105 -3.39 -0.62 -12.07
N GLN A 106 -2.53 0.21 -11.50
CA GLN A 106 -1.09 0.13 -11.75
C GLN A 106 -0.48 -1.12 -11.13
N GLY A 107 -0.94 -1.54 -9.96
CA GLY A 107 -0.52 -2.80 -9.36
C GLY A 107 -0.87 -3.99 -10.24
N ILE A 108 -2.07 -4.01 -10.80
CA ILE A 108 -2.51 -5.06 -11.72
C ILE A 108 -1.65 -5.05 -12.99
N ASN A 109 -1.40 -3.88 -13.56
CA ASN A 109 -0.56 -3.76 -14.76
C ASN A 109 0.85 -4.27 -14.51
N TYR A 110 1.44 -3.95 -13.35
CA TYR A 110 2.74 -4.48 -12.97
C TYR A 110 2.74 -6.01 -12.93
N LEU A 111 1.73 -6.61 -12.30
CA LEU A 111 1.64 -8.07 -12.21
C LEU A 111 1.46 -8.72 -13.58
N LYS A 112 0.74 -8.09 -14.50
CA LYS A 112 0.60 -8.58 -15.87
C LYS A 112 1.92 -8.59 -16.61
N GLU A 113 2.84 -7.69 -16.28
CA GLU A 113 4.17 -7.63 -16.88
C GLU A 113 5.11 -8.71 -16.35
N VAL A 114 5.05 -9.00 -15.04
CA VAL A 114 6.01 -9.89 -14.38
C VAL A 114 5.51 -11.31 -14.19
N HIS A 115 4.22 -11.56 -14.34
CA HIS A 115 3.62 -12.87 -14.13
C HIS A 115 3.04 -13.42 -15.44
N THR A 116 3.40 -14.65 -15.78
CA THR A 116 2.87 -15.34 -16.96
C THR A 116 1.63 -16.13 -16.57
N GLY A 117 0.52 -15.87 -17.25
CA GLY A 117 -0.74 -16.57 -17.02
C GLY A 117 -1.63 -15.92 -15.95
N PRO A 118 -2.73 -16.56 -15.59
CA PRO A 118 -3.68 -16.02 -14.62
C PRO A 118 -3.07 -15.91 -13.21
N PHE A 119 -3.50 -14.91 -12.45
CA PHE A 119 -3.10 -14.74 -11.07
C PHE A 119 -4.25 -14.18 -10.24
N THR A 120 -4.15 -14.39 -8.93
CA THR A 120 -5.13 -13.90 -7.95
C THR A 120 -4.52 -12.79 -7.11
N ILE A 121 -5.30 -11.75 -6.85
CA ILE A 121 -4.92 -10.66 -5.95
C ILE A 121 -5.79 -10.75 -4.71
N GLU A 122 -5.14 -10.70 -3.54
CA GLU A 122 -5.81 -10.66 -2.25
C GLU A 122 -5.41 -9.39 -1.52
N LEU A 123 -6.30 -8.92 -0.66
CA LEU A 123 -5.98 -7.86 0.29
C LEU A 123 -6.79 -8.05 1.56
N TYR A 124 -6.22 -7.62 2.67
CA TYR A 124 -6.84 -7.71 3.98
C TYR A 124 -7.24 -6.32 4.44
N VAL A 125 -8.51 -6.17 4.83
CA VAL A 125 -9.03 -4.92 5.38
C VAL A 125 -9.82 -5.20 6.64
N ASN A 126 -9.74 -4.28 7.60
CA ASN A 126 -10.59 -4.35 8.77
C ASN A 126 -12.05 -4.23 8.33
N ARG A 127 -12.94 -5.07 8.94
CA ARG A 127 -14.36 -5.08 8.57
C ARG A 127 -15.06 -3.73 8.72
N TYR A 128 -14.53 -2.87 9.56
CA TYR A 128 -15.09 -1.54 9.79
C TYR A 128 -14.42 -0.44 8.96
N ASN A 129 -13.47 -0.81 8.09
CA ASN A 129 -12.82 0.15 7.22
C ASN A 129 -13.78 0.62 6.13
N PRO A 130 -14.04 1.93 6.00
CA PRO A 130 -14.93 2.43 4.95
C PRO A 130 -14.44 2.12 3.52
N ALA A 131 -13.16 1.80 3.35
CA ALA A 131 -12.62 1.42 2.04
C ALA A 131 -13.18 0.11 1.49
N ILE A 132 -13.86 -0.70 2.30
CA ILE A 132 -14.48 -1.96 1.84
C ILE A 132 -15.43 -1.69 0.66
N GLY A 133 -16.25 -0.66 0.76
CA GLY A 133 -17.17 -0.28 -0.33
C GLY A 133 -16.42 0.06 -1.62
N PHE A 134 -15.30 0.74 -1.50
CA PHE A 134 -14.44 1.06 -2.63
C PHE A 134 -13.88 -0.23 -3.28
N TYR A 135 -13.39 -1.16 -2.48
CA TYR A 135 -12.83 -2.41 -3.01
C TYR A 135 -13.91 -3.25 -3.71
N ARG A 136 -15.12 -3.29 -3.18
CA ARG A 136 -16.24 -3.97 -3.84
C ARG A 136 -16.55 -3.31 -5.19
N HIS A 137 -16.54 -2.00 -5.23
CA HIS A 137 -16.77 -1.25 -6.47
C HIS A 137 -15.69 -1.56 -7.53
N MET A 138 -14.47 -1.83 -7.10
CA MET A 138 -13.38 -2.22 -8.00
C MET A 138 -13.46 -3.67 -8.48
N GLY A 139 -14.48 -4.43 -8.04
CA GLY A 139 -14.67 -5.81 -8.48
C GLY A 139 -14.12 -6.86 -7.53
N LEU A 140 -13.61 -6.47 -6.37
CA LEU A 140 -13.13 -7.41 -5.37
C LEU A 140 -14.31 -7.93 -4.54
N ARG A 141 -14.20 -9.18 -4.09
CA ARG A 141 -15.23 -9.79 -3.26
C ARG A 141 -14.65 -10.31 -1.95
N GLU A 142 -15.49 -10.35 -0.94
CA GLU A 142 -15.10 -10.89 0.36
C GLU A 142 -15.07 -12.42 0.30
N ILE A 143 -14.03 -13.02 0.91
CA ILE A 143 -13.88 -14.47 0.99
C ILE A 143 -13.64 -14.96 2.41
N GLY A 144 -13.57 -14.06 3.38
CA GLY A 144 -13.36 -14.46 4.77
C GLY A 144 -13.45 -13.34 5.74
#